data_0b18078d61560c0e0a3b3868989d6dd8
#
_entry.id   0b18078d61560c0e0a3b3868989d6dd8
#
_cell.length_a   1.000
_cell.length_b   1.000
_cell.length_c   1.000
_cell.angle_alpha   90.00
_cell.angle_beta   90.00
_cell.angle_gamma   90.00
#
_symmetry.space_group_name_H-M   'P 1'
#
loop_
_entity.id
_entity.type
_entity.pdbx_description
1 polymer ?
#
loop_
_entity_poly.entity_id
_entity_poly.type
_entity_poly.pdbx_seq_one_letter_code
_entity_poly.pdbx_strand_id
1 'polypeptide(L)'
;MSELHIEQWPMERLRPYERNPRKNDHAVGRMVDALRQFGFRVPLLARSDGELIDGHLRYKAALAMGLETVPVIPADDMSEAQIRAFRILINRSATWAEWDEELLLHELRALQLADMELAVTGFDQRELDEMLMEMGAEGKDPDEVPPAPADPVVRDGEVWILGRHRLMCGDSRSQADCRRLLGDAQLDMIWTDPPYNVDYRGKAGKIRNDKMSVVDFEAFLLAVHRVMHDSLRPGGGIYVAHSEAGDGMVFRRVFMAAGFKLAACLIWRKQTAVLGRGDYHFQHEPILYGWRRGASHRWYGNRKQRTLLETDLPGLREMEDGTWQFCLENRLYRLTGEALCVEELPTSIIDVPRPAKSELHPTMKPVALIERMVANSSPRGGLVGDFFGGSGSTLMACERLGRSARLMEFDPRYAEVIIRRWQDYTGAQAVRESDGVQFAELCGEGAVM
;
A
#
# COMPACT_ATOMS: atom_id res chain seq x y z
N MET A 1 8.93 -37.64 33.99
CA MET A 1 8.35 -37.02 32.79
C MET A 1 8.44 -38.10 31.70
N SER A 2 7.31 -38.50 31.12
CA SER A 2 7.29 -39.43 30.00
C SER A 2 8.06 -38.81 28.83
N GLU A 3 8.83 -39.60 28.11
CA GLU A 3 9.56 -39.18 26.91
C GLU A 3 8.51 -38.86 25.84
N LEU A 4 8.48 -37.59 25.36
CA LEU A 4 7.56 -37.18 24.32
C LEU A 4 8.06 -37.71 22.97
N HIS A 5 7.21 -38.39 22.23
CA HIS A 5 7.51 -38.88 20.90
C HIS A 5 6.43 -38.44 19.89
N ILE A 6 6.81 -38.31 18.61
CA ILE A 6 5.91 -37.92 17.55
C ILE A 6 5.55 -39.15 16.74
N GLU A 7 4.26 -39.37 16.53
CA GLU A 7 3.71 -40.44 15.71
C GLU A 7 2.98 -39.87 14.51
N GLN A 8 2.95 -40.63 13.40
CA GLN A 8 2.08 -40.31 12.27
C GLN A 8 0.73 -41.01 12.46
N TRP A 9 -0.32 -40.22 12.65
CA TRP A 9 -1.66 -40.77 12.81
C TRP A 9 -2.53 -40.51 11.59
N PRO A 10 -3.33 -41.49 11.16
CA PRO A 10 -4.35 -41.27 10.14
C PRO A 10 -5.38 -40.25 10.65
N MET A 11 -5.84 -39.40 9.76
CA MET A 11 -6.82 -38.35 10.08
C MET A 11 -8.12 -38.91 10.65
N GLU A 12 -8.51 -40.11 10.18
CA GLU A 12 -9.72 -40.82 10.64
C GLU A 12 -9.68 -41.19 12.14
N ARG A 13 -8.47 -41.32 12.71
CA ARG A 13 -8.30 -41.61 14.13
C ARG A 13 -8.58 -40.38 15.01
N LEU A 14 -8.48 -39.18 14.44
CA LEU A 14 -8.56 -37.93 15.22
C LEU A 14 -9.98 -37.43 15.32
N ARG A 15 -10.37 -37.00 16.52
CA ARG A 15 -11.67 -36.42 16.82
C ARG A 15 -11.51 -35.05 17.46
N PRO A 16 -12.08 -33.97 16.86
CA PRO A 16 -12.04 -32.65 17.48
C PRO A 16 -12.85 -32.64 18.77
N TYR A 17 -12.37 -31.91 19.77
CA TYR A 17 -13.11 -31.70 21.00
C TYR A 17 -14.31 -30.78 20.77
N GLU A 18 -15.53 -31.24 20.94
CA GLU A 18 -16.78 -30.55 20.58
C GLU A 18 -16.99 -29.24 21.35
N ARG A 19 -16.51 -29.19 22.61
CA ARG A 19 -16.67 -28.00 23.47
C ARG A 19 -15.47 -27.04 23.38
N ASN A 20 -14.76 -27.00 22.26
CA ASN A 20 -13.66 -26.05 22.06
C ASN A 20 -14.22 -24.61 22.04
N PRO A 21 -13.84 -23.75 23.01
CA PRO A 21 -14.36 -22.38 23.09
C PRO A 21 -13.85 -21.47 21.99
N ARG A 22 -12.82 -21.87 21.24
CA ARG A 22 -12.18 -21.03 20.22
C ARG A 22 -12.81 -21.20 18.86
N LYS A 23 -13.36 -20.11 18.32
CA LYS A 23 -13.89 -20.03 16.94
C LYS A 23 -12.75 -19.68 15.99
N ASN A 24 -12.33 -20.61 15.15
CA ASN A 24 -11.16 -20.45 14.26
C ASN A 24 -11.42 -20.79 12.80
N ASP A 25 -12.71 -20.92 12.37
CA ASP A 25 -13.05 -21.31 11.01
C ASP A 25 -12.60 -20.30 9.97
N HIS A 26 -12.65 -19.01 10.33
CA HIS A 26 -12.17 -17.92 9.47
C HIS A 26 -10.64 -17.94 9.20
N ALA A 27 -9.88 -18.64 10.04
CA ALA A 27 -8.42 -18.72 9.94
C ALA A 27 -7.93 -19.99 9.20
N VAL A 28 -8.84 -20.90 8.79
CA VAL A 28 -8.45 -22.19 8.17
C VAL A 28 -7.67 -21.96 6.87
N GLY A 29 -8.10 -21.02 6.02
CA GLY A 29 -7.40 -20.70 4.78
C GLY A 29 -5.95 -20.27 5.03
N ARG A 30 -5.72 -19.32 5.94
CA ARG A 30 -4.35 -18.88 6.33
C ARG A 30 -3.49 -20.04 6.86
N MET A 31 -4.07 -20.93 7.64
CA MET A 31 -3.34 -22.10 8.15
C MET A 31 -3.02 -23.11 7.04
N VAL A 32 -3.88 -23.28 6.03
CA VAL A 32 -3.61 -24.08 4.83
C VAL A 32 -2.41 -23.52 4.08
N ASP A 33 -2.36 -22.21 3.86
CA ASP A 33 -1.25 -21.55 3.16
C ASP A 33 0.07 -21.68 3.95
N ALA A 34 0.02 -21.53 5.27
CA ALA A 34 1.18 -21.76 6.14
C ALA A 34 1.66 -23.22 6.09
N LEU A 35 0.75 -24.20 6.13
CA LEU A 35 1.13 -25.62 6.04
C LEU A 35 1.68 -25.98 4.65
N ARG A 36 1.22 -25.37 3.59
CA ARG A 36 1.79 -25.55 2.22
C ARG A 36 3.20 -24.99 2.14
N GLN A 37 3.43 -23.82 2.71
CA GLN A 37 4.72 -23.13 2.64
C GLN A 37 5.77 -23.79 3.54
N PHE A 38 5.42 -24.10 4.78
CA PHE A 38 6.38 -24.53 5.80
C PHE A 38 6.31 -26.03 6.11
N GLY A 39 5.30 -26.72 5.63
CA GLY A 39 4.99 -28.10 6.05
C GLY A 39 4.37 -28.15 7.46
N PHE A 40 4.06 -29.35 7.90
CA PHE A 40 3.48 -29.59 9.23
C PHE A 40 4.60 -29.60 10.30
N ARG A 41 5.02 -28.44 10.78
CA ARG A 41 6.18 -28.28 11.70
C ARG A 41 5.83 -28.42 13.18
N VAL A 42 4.57 -28.14 13.56
CA VAL A 42 4.10 -28.21 14.94
C VAL A 42 3.08 -29.33 15.05
N PRO A 43 3.39 -30.47 15.73
CA PRO A 43 2.49 -31.61 15.85
C PRO A 43 1.14 -31.24 16.53
N LEU A 44 0.14 -32.05 16.28
CA LEU A 44 -1.10 -32.06 17.09
C LEU A 44 -0.83 -32.71 18.44
N LEU A 45 -1.61 -32.32 19.45
CA LEU A 45 -1.62 -33.01 20.74
C LEU A 45 -2.97 -33.71 20.91
N ALA A 46 -2.96 -35.02 21.11
CA ALA A 46 -4.17 -35.82 21.23
C ALA A 46 -4.02 -36.94 22.28
N ARG A 47 -5.14 -37.40 22.79
CA ARG A 47 -5.19 -38.64 23.60
C ARG A 47 -5.08 -39.86 22.68
N SER A 48 -4.67 -40.98 23.26
CA SER A 48 -4.59 -42.26 22.53
C SER A 48 -5.92 -42.71 21.93
N ASP A 49 -7.06 -42.28 22.49
CA ASP A 49 -8.41 -42.51 21.94
C ASP A 49 -8.77 -41.62 20.75
N GLY A 50 -7.86 -40.69 20.36
CA GLY A 50 -8.00 -39.78 19.22
C GLY A 50 -8.59 -38.43 19.54
N GLU A 51 -8.99 -38.13 20.79
CA GLU A 51 -9.53 -36.82 21.12
C GLU A 51 -8.43 -35.74 21.13
N LEU A 52 -8.63 -34.69 20.33
CA LEU A 52 -7.68 -33.57 20.24
C LEU A 52 -7.64 -32.74 21.53
N ILE A 53 -6.43 -32.50 22.01
CA ILE A 53 -6.13 -31.59 23.12
C ILE A 53 -5.75 -30.21 22.57
N ASP A 54 -4.80 -30.15 21.60
CA ASP A 54 -4.40 -28.92 20.92
C ASP A 54 -4.21 -29.12 19.41
N GLY A 55 -4.24 -28.02 18.67
CA GLY A 55 -4.02 -27.99 17.23
C GLY A 55 -5.29 -28.08 16.39
N HIS A 56 -6.47 -27.77 16.93
CA HIS A 56 -7.74 -27.82 16.20
C HIS A 56 -7.72 -27.04 14.87
N LEU A 57 -7.03 -25.90 14.79
CA LEU A 57 -6.90 -25.13 13.54
C LEU A 57 -6.04 -25.89 12.52
N ARG A 58 -4.91 -26.46 12.95
CA ARG A 58 -4.03 -27.28 12.09
C ARG A 58 -4.76 -28.54 11.61
N TYR A 59 -5.56 -29.17 12.46
CA TYR A 59 -6.41 -30.30 12.07
C TYR A 59 -7.43 -29.93 10.99
N LYS A 60 -8.15 -28.82 11.13
CA LYS A 60 -9.09 -28.33 10.12
C LYS A 60 -8.39 -28.01 8.79
N ALA A 61 -7.20 -27.42 8.84
CA ALA A 61 -6.40 -27.13 7.66
C ALA A 61 -5.91 -28.41 6.98
N ALA A 62 -5.47 -29.43 7.76
CA ALA A 62 -5.08 -30.75 7.24
C ALA A 62 -6.24 -31.44 6.51
N LEU A 63 -7.46 -31.39 7.09
CA LEU A 63 -8.68 -31.89 6.43
C LEU A 63 -8.95 -31.16 5.11
N ALA A 64 -8.84 -29.83 5.10
CA ALA A 64 -9.05 -29.02 3.90
C ALA A 64 -8.00 -29.29 2.81
N MET A 65 -6.81 -29.72 3.19
CA MET A 65 -5.74 -30.13 2.28
C MET A 65 -5.85 -31.60 1.81
N GLY A 66 -6.73 -32.39 2.40
CA GLY A 66 -6.86 -33.80 2.09
C GLY A 66 -5.67 -34.66 2.55
N LEU A 67 -5.00 -34.28 3.65
CA LEU A 67 -3.89 -35.06 4.20
C LEU A 67 -4.42 -36.37 4.78
N GLU A 68 -3.77 -37.48 4.48
CA GLU A 68 -4.11 -38.81 5.00
C GLU A 68 -3.62 -39.00 6.44
N THR A 69 -2.42 -38.48 6.73
CA THR A 69 -1.77 -38.58 8.04
C THR A 69 -1.23 -37.24 8.51
N VAL A 70 -1.10 -37.08 9.82
CA VAL A 70 -0.51 -35.90 10.46
C VAL A 70 0.36 -36.28 11.65
N PRO A 71 1.39 -35.46 11.99
CA PRO A 71 2.20 -35.70 13.18
C PRO A 71 1.42 -35.38 14.44
N VAL A 72 1.42 -36.31 15.40
CA VAL A 72 0.71 -36.23 16.67
C VAL A 72 1.65 -36.61 17.84
N ILE A 73 1.53 -35.91 18.93
CA ILE A 73 2.11 -36.28 20.20
C ILE A 73 0.99 -36.89 21.07
N PRO A 74 1.06 -38.19 21.42
CA PRO A 74 0.12 -38.78 22.35
C PRO A 74 0.31 -38.20 23.78
N ALA A 75 -0.79 -37.87 24.46
CA ALA A 75 -0.75 -37.27 25.79
C ALA A 75 -1.84 -37.88 26.72
N ASP A 76 -1.51 -39.00 27.37
CA ASP A 76 -2.40 -39.73 28.25
C ASP A 76 -2.01 -39.59 29.74
N ASP A 77 -0.96 -38.85 30.03
CA ASP A 77 -0.41 -38.64 31.38
C ASP A 77 -1.15 -37.55 32.18
N MET A 78 -2.16 -36.93 31.60
CA MET A 78 -2.99 -35.89 32.23
C MET A 78 -4.39 -36.42 32.58
N SER A 79 -4.88 -36.06 33.76
CA SER A 79 -6.29 -36.26 34.09
C SER A 79 -7.21 -35.39 33.22
N GLU A 80 -8.50 -35.75 33.12
CA GLU A 80 -9.46 -34.99 32.33
C GLU A 80 -9.58 -33.52 32.76
N ALA A 81 -9.50 -33.24 34.05
CA ALA A 81 -9.50 -31.89 34.59
C ALA A 81 -8.25 -31.11 34.15
N GLN A 82 -7.08 -31.76 34.14
CA GLN A 82 -5.83 -31.15 33.66
C GLN A 82 -5.88 -30.88 32.14
N ILE A 83 -6.42 -31.77 31.33
CA ILE A 83 -6.59 -31.56 29.88
C ILE A 83 -7.50 -30.37 29.62
N ARG A 84 -8.62 -30.22 30.31
CA ARG A 84 -9.51 -29.07 30.19
C ARG A 84 -8.80 -27.76 30.53
N ALA A 85 -8.07 -27.75 31.65
CA ALA A 85 -7.29 -26.58 32.08
C ALA A 85 -6.18 -26.26 31.07
N PHE A 86 -5.49 -27.27 30.55
CA PHE A 86 -4.41 -27.14 29.61
C PHE A 86 -4.89 -26.59 28.24
N ARG A 87 -6.07 -27.02 27.75
CA ARG A 87 -6.70 -26.42 26.54
C ARG A 87 -6.93 -24.93 26.69
N ILE A 88 -7.38 -24.49 27.86
CA ILE A 88 -7.58 -23.06 28.15
C ILE A 88 -6.24 -22.35 28.21
N LEU A 89 -5.28 -22.92 28.95
CA LEU A 89 -3.94 -22.38 29.15
C LEU A 89 -3.23 -22.12 27.81
N ILE A 90 -3.14 -23.12 26.91
CA ILE A 90 -2.46 -22.99 25.61
C ILE A 90 -3.10 -21.87 24.79
N ASN A 91 -4.44 -21.83 24.74
CA ASN A 91 -5.12 -20.80 24.01
C ASN A 91 -4.93 -19.39 24.60
N ARG A 92 -4.79 -19.29 25.92
CA ARG A 92 -4.56 -18.02 26.61
C ARG A 92 -3.11 -17.57 26.54
N SER A 93 -2.16 -18.50 26.64
CA SER A 93 -0.72 -18.17 26.63
C SER A 93 -0.25 -17.50 25.33
N ALA A 94 -0.90 -17.79 24.21
CA ALA A 94 -0.62 -17.11 22.94
C ALA A 94 -0.89 -15.59 22.96
N THR A 95 -1.59 -15.08 23.99
CA THR A 95 -1.91 -13.65 24.15
C THR A 95 -1.17 -13.01 25.35
N TRP A 96 -0.18 -13.67 25.94
CA TRP A 96 0.58 -13.12 27.07
C TRP A 96 1.80 -12.29 26.65
N ALA A 97 2.28 -12.51 25.45
CA ALA A 97 3.36 -11.71 24.90
C ALA A 97 2.80 -10.65 23.94
N GLU A 98 3.37 -9.48 23.97
CA GLU A 98 3.16 -8.40 23.02
C GLU A 98 4.30 -8.42 22.00
N TRP A 99 4.04 -7.91 20.82
CA TRP A 99 5.07 -7.74 19.81
C TRP A 99 5.93 -6.51 20.17
N ASP A 100 7.23 -6.67 20.04
CA ASP A 100 8.11 -5.52 19.84
C ASP A 100 7.89 -5.03 18.41
N GLU A 101 7.15 -3.94 18.26
CA GLU A 101 6.69 -3.45 16.94
C GLU A 101 7.88 -3.08 16.04
N GLU A 102 8.94 -2.49 16.60
CA GLU A 102 10.14 -2.09 15.87
C GLU A 102 10.87 -3.32 15.30
N LEU A 103 11.12 -4.32 16.14
CA LEU A 103 11.75 -5.57 15.71
C LEU A 103 10.88 -6.36 14.72
N LEU A 104 9.57 -6.43 14.97
CA LEU A 104 8.64 -7.10 14.07
C LEU A 104 8.67 -6.48 12.66
N LEU A 105 8.66 -5.17 12.60
CA LEU A 105 8.69 -4.43 11.35
C LEU A 105 10.00 -4.65 10.60
N HIS A 106 11.12 -4.69 11.33
CA HIS A 106 12.43 -5.00 10.75
C HIS A 106 12.44 -6.39 10.09
N GLU A 107 11.89 -7.41 10.77
CA GLU A 107 11.77 -8.76 10.23
C GLU A 107 10.84 -8.82 9.01
N LEU A 108 9.67 -8.15 9.06
CA LEU A 108 8.74 -8.10 7.92
C LEU A 108 9.39 -7.46 6.69
N ARG A 109 10.21 -6.41 6.87
CA ARG A 109 10.99 -5.81 5.79
C ARG A 109 12.03 -6.75 5.22
N ALA A 110 12.79 -7.41 6.07
CA ALA A 110 13.80 -8.36 5.61
C ALA A 110 13.15 -9.48 4.76
N LEU A 111 11.98 -9.98 5.18
CA LEU A 111 11.20 -10.94 4.42
C LEU A 111 10.72 -10.37 3.07
N GLN A 112 10.26 -9.12 3.05
CA GLN A 112 9.83 -8.45 1.82
C GLN A 112 10.98 -8.26 0.84
N LEU A 113 12.17 -7.88 1.31
CA LEU A 113 13.38 -7.75 0.49
C LEU A 113 13.87 -9.11 -0.04
N ALA A 114 13.59 -10.20 0.68
CA ALA A 114 13.86 -11.57 0.24
C ALA A 114 12.77 -12.14 -0.69
N ASP A 115 11.84 -11.30 -1.19
CA ASP A 115 10.73 -11.68 -2.07
C ASP A 115 9.77 -12.72 -1.44
N MET A 116 9.72 -12.77 -0.10
CA MET A 116 8.81 -13.64 0.63
C MET A 116 7.41 -13.02 0.73
N GLU A 117 6.40 -13.81 0.44
CA GLU A 117 5.02 -13.38 0.59
C GLU A 117 4.66 -13.19 2.07
N LEU A 118 4.46 -11.94 2.52
CA LEU A 118 4.23 -11.63 3.94
C LEU A 118 2.91 -12.22 4.50
N ALA A 119 1.93 -12.56 3.66
CA ALA A 119 0.69 -13.19 4.10
C ALA A 119 0.92 -14.52 4.85
N VAL A 120 2.04 -15.22 4.58
CA VAL A 120 2.41 -16.46 5.28
C VAL A 120 2.77 -16.25 6.75
N THR A 121 3.07 -15.02 7.17
CA THR A 121 3.34 -14.66 8.58
C THR A 121 2.08 -14.71 9.45
N GLY A 122 0.89 -14.75 8.84
CA GLY A 122 -0.40 -14.80 9.52
C GLY A 122 -1.05 -13.44 9.77
N PHE A 123 -0.36 -12.33 9.53
CA PHE A 123 -0.97 -11.00 9.49
C PHE A 123 -1.86 -10.86 8.27
N ASP A 124 -2.99 -10.14 8.40
CA ASP A 124 -3.80 -9.85 7.23
C ASP A 124 -3.22 -8.67 6.43
N GLN A 125 -3.71 -8.51 5.19
CA GLN A 125 -3.20 -7.47 4.29
C GLN A 125 -3.25 -6.08 4.91
N ARG A 126 -4.31 -5.79 5.64
CA ARG A 126 -4.53 -4.46 6.24
C ARG A 126 -3.57 -4.23 7.40
N GLU A 127 -3.42 -5.21 8.30
CA GLU A 127 -2.46 -5.17 9.40
C GLU A 127 -1.05 -4.89 8.86
N LEU A 128 -0.64 -5.61 7.83
CA LEU A 128 0.66 -5.41 7.18
C LEU A 128 0.80 -4.02 6.54
N ASP A 129 -0.24 -3.54 5.87
CA ASP A 129 -0.21 -2.22 5.23
C ASP A 129 -0.17 -1.09 6.27
N GLU A 130 -0.95 -1.19 7.36
CA GLU A 130 -0.93 -0.24 8.48
C GLU A 130 0.47 -0.20 9.13
N MET A 131 1.05 -1.35 9.49
CA MET A 131 2.41 -1.45 10.03
C MET A 131 3.47 -0.84 9.08
N LEU A 132 3.43 -1.16 7.80
CA LEU A 132 4.42 -0.65 6.82
C LEU A 132 4.26 0.86 6.55
N MET A 133 3.05 1.41 6.68
CA MET A 133 2.82 2.86 6.58
C MET A 133 3.33 3.63 7.80
N GLU A 134 3.15 3.08 9.02
CA GLU A 134 3.63 3.68 10.27
C GLU A 134 5.15 3.72 10.36
N MET A 135 5.81 2.78 9.71
CA MET A 135 7.27 2.84 9.57
C MET A 135 7.66 4.03 8.72
N GLY A 136 8.09 5.10 9.34
CA GLY A 136 8.92 6.09 8.68
C GLY A 136 10.09 5.40 7.96
N ALA A 137 10.65 6.04 6.92
CA ALA A 137 11.83 5.52 6.25
C ALA A 137 13.01 5.47 7.24
N GLU A 138 13.36 4.28 7.73
CA GLU A 138 14.63 4.12 8.42
C GLU A 138 15.75 4.49 7.45
N GLY A 139 16.28 5.68 7.63
CA GLY A 139 17.49 6.16 6.95
C GLY A 139 17.31 6.95 5.66
N LYS A 140 16.21 6.84 4.92
CA LYS A 140 16.00 7.60 3.67
C LYS A 140 14.57 8.12 3.56
N ASP A 141 14.42 9.41 3.35
CA ASP A 141 13.11 10.05 3.16
C ASP A 141 12.50 9.57 1.83
N PRO A 142 11.33 8.88 1.83
CA PRO A 142 10.69 8.45 0.59
C PRO A 142 10.25 9.62 -0.28
N ASP A 143 10.07 10.81 0.31
CA ASP A 143 9.72 12.04 -0.38
C ASP A 143 10.94 12.82 -0.90
N GLU A 144 12.17 12.37 -0.67
CA GLU A 144 13.35 12.95 -1.26
C GLU A 144 13.37 12.74 -2.78
N VAL A 145 13.61 13.81 -3.54
CA VAL A 145 13.62 13.78 -5.01
C VAL A 145 14.94 14.36 -5.52
N PRO A 146 15.68 13.60 -6.34
CA PRO A 146 16.90 14.11 -6.97
C PRO A 146 16.56 15.21 -7.99
N PRO A 147 17.51 16.12 -8.29
CA PRO A 147 17.31 17.16 -9.29
C PRO A 147 17.16 16.56 -10.69
N ALA A 148 16.29 17.16 -11.50
CA ALA A 148 16.12 16.74 -12.89
C ALA A 148 17.40 17.07 -13.69
N PRO A 149 17.93 16.11 -14.49
CA PRO A 149 19.13 16.33 -15.31
C PRO A 149 18.82 17.30 -16.46
N ALA A 150 19.84 18.08 -16.84
CA ALA A 150 19.72 18.97 -18.00
C ALA A 150 19.71 18.19 -19.33
N ASP A 151 20.51 17.13 -19.42
CA ASP A 151 20.61 16.23 -20.57
C ASP A 151 20.38 14.78 -20.08
N PRO A 152 19.13 14.28 -20.17
CA PRO A 152 18.80 12.95 -19.68
C PRO A 152 19.35 11.86 -20.60
N VAL A 153 19.73 10.72 -20.01
CA VAL A 153 20.11 9.51 -20.77
C VAL A 153 18.88 8.70 -21.22
N VAL A 154 17.76 8.84 -20.51
CA VAL A 154 16.49 8.25 -20.90
C VAL A 154 15.96 8.89 -22.17
N ARG A 155 15.37 8.08 -23.08
CA ARG A 155 14.82 8.54 -24.35
C ARG A 155 13.33 8.22 -24.46
N ASP A 156 12.64 9.00 -25.29
CA ASP A 156 11.24 8.76 -25.61
C ASP A 156 11.04 7.36 -26.21
N GLY A 157 9.97 6.69 -25.79
CA GLY A 157 9.65 5.32 -26.17
C GLY A 157 10.39 4.21 -25.39
N GLU A 158 11.33 4.52 -24.51
CA GLU A 158 12.01 3.51 -23.70
C GLU A 158 11.13 2.98 -22.56
N VAL A 159 11.29 1.67 -22.29
CA VAL A 159 10.73 1.01 -21.10
C VAL A 159 11.89 0.59 -20.19
N TRP A 160 11.77 0.92 -18.91
CA TRP A 160 12.73 0.61 -17.87
C TRP A 160 12.13 -0.32 -16.82
N ILE A 161 12.90 -1.32 -16.41
CA ILE A 161 12.56 -2.28 -15.37
C ILE A 161 13.25 -1.85 -14.07
N LEU A 162 12.47 -1.58 -13.04
CA LEU A 162 12.92 -1.17 -11.72
C LEU A 162 12.45 -2.23 -10.69
N GLY A 163 13.22 -3.31 -10.53
CA GLY A 163 12.78 -4.48 -9.78
C GLY A 163 11.46 -5.04 -10.34
N ARG A 164 10.39 -5.00 -9.55
CA ARG A 164 9.03 -5.42 -9.96
C ARG A 164 8.23 -4.34 -10.72
N HIS A 165 8.76 -3.12 -10.80
CA HIS A 165 8.09 -1.99 -11.43
C HIS A 165 8.50 -1.83 -12.89
N ARG A 166 7.68 -1.14 -13.66
CA ARG A 166 7.98 -0.73 -15.04
C ARG A 166 7.67 0.75 -15.21
N LEU A 167 8.59 1.45 -15.81
CA LEU A 167 8.48 2.85 -16.20
C LEU A 167 8.61 2.96 -17.71
N MET A 168 7.70 3.68 -18.36
CA MET A 168 7.81 4.03 -19.77
C MET A 168 7.92 5.53 -19.93
N CYS A 169 8.92 5.97 -20.70
CA CYS A 169 8.96 7.33 -21.22
C CYS A 169 8.07 7.38 -22.46
N GLY A 170 6.85 7.96 -22.35
CA GLY A 170 5.87 7.90 -23.45
C GLY A 170 4.63 8.75 -23.25
N ASP A 171 3.69 8.65 -24.19
CA ASP A 171 2.47 9.46 -24.20
C ASP A 171 1.27 8.71 -23.60
N SER A 172 0.73 9.24 -22.52
CA SER A 172 -0.45 8.69 -21.82
C SER A 172 -1.73 8.62 -22.66
N ARG A 173 -1.78 9.31 -23.81
CA ARG A 173 -2.87 9.20 -24.79
C ARG A 173 -2.70 8.00 -25.72
N SER A 174 -1.48 7.44 -25.79
CA SER A 174 -1.14 6.38 -26.74
C SER A 174 -1.53 5.00 -26.20
N GLN A 175 -2.51 4.36 -26.84
CA GLN A 175 -2.86 2.97 -26.58
C GLN A 175 -1.67 2.01 -26.85
N ALA A 176 -0.81 2.35 -27.83
CA ALA A 176 0.35 1.56 -28.16
C ALA A 176 1.39 1.59 -27.04
N ASP A 177 1.67 2.77 -26.47
CA ASP A 177 2.61 2.94 -25.37
C ASP A 177 2.07 2.26 -24.10
N CYS A 178 0.78 2.42 -23.85
CA CYS A 178 0.12 1.75 -22.72
C CYS A 178 0.24 0.22 -22.84
N ARG A 179 0.04 -0.36 -24.02
CA ARG A 179 0.22 -1.81 -24.24
C ARG A 179 1.67 -2.24 -24.04
N ARG A 180 2.64 -1.44 -24.46
CA ARG A 180 4.06 -1.73 -24.21
C ARG A 180 4.40 -1.72 -22.72
N LEU A 181 3.84 -0.76 -21.97
CA LEU A 181 4.03 -0.65 -20.53
C LEU A 181 3.41 -1.83 -19.78
N LEU A 182 2.20 -2.23 -20.14
CA LEU A 182 1.40 -3.23 -19.40
C LEU A 182 1.59 -4.66 -19.92
N GLY A 183 1.93 -4.84 -21.21
CA GLY A 183 1.75 -6.13 -21.88
C GLY A 183 0.27 -6.52 -21.89
N ASP A 184 -0.02 -7.76 -21.54
CA ASP A 184 -1.38 -8.31 -21.44
C ASP A 184 -2.04 -8.10 -20.07
N ALA A 185 -1.33 -7.45 -19.13
CA ALA A 185 -1.81 -7.27 -17.76
C ALA A 185 -2.85 -6.14 -17.66
N GLN A 186 -3.80 -6.31 -16.75
CA GLN A 186 -4.74 -5.26 -16.36
C GLN A 186 -4.37 -4.70 -14.98
N LEU A 187 -4.49 -3.41 -14.82
CA LEU A 187 -4.25 -2.73 -13.55
C LEU A 187 -5.34 -3.08 -12.52
N ASP A 188 -4.94 -3.23 -11.27
CA ASP A 188 -5.85 -3.37 -10.13
C ASP A 188 -6.42 -2.01 -9.72
N MET A 189 -5.61 -0.97 -9.82
CA MET A 189 -5.91 0.39 -9.40
C MET A 189 -5.13 1.39 -10.24
N ILE A 190 -5.66 2.61 -10.34
CA ILE A 190 -4.96 3.78 -10.88
C ILE A 190 -4.97 4.90 -9.82
N TRP A 191 -3.79 5.46 -9.58
CA TRP A 191 -3.60 6.79 -8.99
C TRP A 191 -2.97 7.67 -10.05
N THR A 192 -3.42 8.94 -10.21
CA THR A 192 -2.82 9.81 -11.21
C THR A 192 -3.04 11.29 -10.92
N ASP A 193 -2.08 12.13 -11.34
CA ASP A 193 -2.04 13.57 -11.12
C ASP A 193 -1.76 14.29 -12.45
N PRO A 194 -2.75 14.38 -13.37
CA PRO A 194 -2.56 15.00 -14.67
C PRO A 194 -2.34 16.51 -14.57
N PRO A 195 -1.79 17.19 -15.61
CA PRO A 195 -1.67 18.64 -15.67
C PRO A 195 -3.01 19.33 -15.41
N TYR A 196 -2.99 20.49 -14.74
CA TYR A 196 -4.22 21.22 -14.33
C TYR A 196 -4.62 22.36 -15.24
N ASN A 197 -3.85 22.60 -16.32
CA ASN A 197 -4.04 23.71 -17.28
C ASN A 197 -3.94 25.10 -16.65
N VAL A 198 -3.04 25.30 -15.70
CA VAL A 198 -2.87 26.54 -14.93
C VAL A 198 -1.67 27.40 -15.36
N ASP A 199 -1.01 27.06 -16.51
CA ASP A 199 0.23 27.71 -17.02
C ASP A 199 1.31 27.81 -15.93
N TYR A 200 1.51 26.71 -15.18
CA TYR A 200 2.44 26.70 -14.06
C TYR A 200 3.88 27.01 -14.52
N ARG A 201 4.52 27.98 -13.84
CA ARG A 201 5.90 28.38 -14.08
C ARG A 201 6.65 28.33 -12.76
N GLY A 202 7.29 27.20 -12.46
CA GLY A 202 8.15 27.04 -11.31
C GLY A 202 9.62 27.25 -11.61
N LYS A 203 10.47 27.22 -10.57
CA LYS A 203 11.94 27.26 -10.70
C LYS A 203 12.49 26.12 -11.57
N ALA A 204 11.80 24.99 -11.62
CA ALA A 204 12.15 23.82 -12.46
C ALA A 204 11.71 23.91 -13.93
N GLY A 205 11.11 25.02 -14.35
CA GLY A 205 10.62 25.25 -15.72
C GLY A 205 9.10 25.14 -15.86
N LYS A 206 8.63 25.01 -17.12
CA LYS A 206 7.22 24.86 -17.45
C LYS A 206 6.83 23.39 -17.48
N ILE A 207 5.66 23.07 -16.96
CA ILE A 207 5.02 21.76 -17.19
C ILE A 207 4.55 21.70 -18.64
N ARG A 208 4.89 20.64 -19.36
CA ARG A 208 4.40 20.41 -20.71
C ARG A 208 2.88 20.18 -20.67
N ASN A 209 2.16 20.71 -21.67
CA ASN A 209 0.70 20.60 -21.80
C ASN A 209 -0.13 21.28 -20.67
N ASP A 210 0.45 22.24 -19.94
CA ASP A 210 -0.25 22.97 -18.88
C ASP A 210 -0.81 24.34 -19.35
N LYS A 211 -0.93 24.54 -20.66
CA LYS A 211 -1.55 25.72 -21.27
C LYS A 211 -2.23 25.36 -22.58
N MET A 212 -3.49 24.99 -22.51
CA MET A 212 -4.34 24.64 -23.64
C MET A 212 -5.63 25.46 -23.63
N SER A 213 -6.34 25.53 -24.78
CA SER A 213 -7.74 25.94 -24.76
C SER A 213 -8.56 24.94 -23.93
N VAL A 214 -9.69 25.38 -23.37
CA VAL A 214 -10.58 24.48 -22.58
C VAL A 214 -11.01 23.26 -23.40
N VAL A 215 -11.28 23.46 -24.69
CA VAL A 215 -11.70 22.40 -25.62
C VAL A 215 -10.57 21.39 -25.86
N ASP A 216 -9.36 21.87 -26.12
CA ASP A 216 -8.20 20.98 -26.32
C ASP A 216 -7.83 20.25 -25.04
N PHE A 217 -7.92 20.92 -23.91
CA PHE A 217 -7.67 20.32 -22.59
C PHE A 217 -8.68 19.22 -22.26
N GLU A 218 -9.96 19.46 -22.52
CA GLU A 218 -10.99 18.44 -22.34
C GLU A 218 -10.76 17.24 -23.25
N ALA A 219 -10.41 17.47 -24.52
CA ALA A 219 -10.08 16.41 -25.47
C ALA A 219 -8.84 15.61 -25.03
N PHE A 220 -7.80 16.28 -24.54
CA PHE A 220 -6.59 15.68 -24.00
C PHE A 220 -6.92 14.77 -22.81
N LEU A 221 -7.61 15.30 -21.79
CA LEU A 221 -8.00 14.54 -20.61
C LEU A 221 -8.89 13.34 -20.96
N LEU A 222 -9.84 13.53 -21.89
CA LEU A 222 -10.73 12.43 -22.29
C LEU A 222 -9.97 11.31 -22.99
N ALA A 223 -8.99 11.63 -23.84
CA ALA A 223 -8.14 10.64 -24.49
C ALA A 223 -7.37 9.80 -23.44
N VAL A 224 -6.73 10.44 -22.47
CA VAL A 224 -6.00 9.76 -21.40
C VAL A 224 -6.95 8.91 -20.53
N HIS A 225 -8.10 9.48 -20.13
CA HIS A 225 -9.06 8.74 -19.29
C HIS A 225 -9.63 7.49 -19.99
N ARG A 226 -9.75 7.51 -21.32
CA ARG A 226 -10.13 6.31 -22.09
C ARG A 226 -9.04 5.25 -22.07
N VAL A 227 -7.77 5.64 -22.24
CA VAL A 227 -6.63 4.71 -22.12
C VAL A 227 -6.58 4.11 -20.71
N MET A 228 -6.75 4.92 -19.66
CA MET A 228 -6.82 4.46 -18.28
C MET A 228 -8.01 3.51 -18.04
N HIS A 229 -9.19 3.83 -18.59
CA HIS A 229 -10.37 2.98 -18.47
C HIS A 229 -10.13 1.59 -19.07
N ASP A 230 -9.56 1.52 -20.27
CA ASP A 230 -9.29 0.25 -20.95
C ASP A 230 -8.22 -0.59 -20.24
N SER A 231 -7.28 0.07 -19.59
CA SER A 231 -6.17 -0.56 -18.86
C SER A 231 -6.56 -1.10 -17.48
N LEU A 232 -7.61 -0.55 -16.87
CA LEU A 232 -8.06 -0.90 -15.54
C LEU A 232 -9.03 -2.08 -15.61
N ARG A 233 -8.88 -3.08 -14.75
CA ARG A 233 -9.85 -4.20 -14.68
C ARG A 233 -11.23 -3.73 -14.22
N PRO A 234 -12.32 -4.42 -14.60
CA PRO A 234 -13.65 -4.13 -14.06
C PRO A 234 -13.66 -4.20 -12.51
N GLY A 235 -14.25 -3.19 -11.87
CA GLY A 235 -14.25 -3.03 -10.42
C GLY A 235 -12.95 -2.44 -9.83
N GLY A 236 -11.90 -2.23 -10.64
CA GLY A 236 -10.67 -1.58 -10.21
C GLY A 236 -10.89 -0.11 -9.85
N GLY A 237 -10.24 0.35 -8.77
CA GLY A 237 -10.35 1.73 -8.28
C GLY A 237 -9.53 2.72 -9.09
N ILE A 238 -9.99 3.96 -9.17
CA ILE A 238 -9.24 5.07 -9.78
C ILE A 238 -9.34 6.32 -8.92
N TYR A 239 -8.20 6.97 -8.72
CA TYR A 239 -8.06 8.26 -8.04
C TYR A 239 -7.39 9.25 -9.00
N VAL A 240 -8.01 10.41 -9.16
CA VAL A 240 -7.51 11.48 -10.03
C VAL A 240 -7.41 12.76 -9.21
N ALA A 241 -6.20 13.20 -8.91
CA ALA A 241 -5.97 14.51 -8.31
C ALA A 241 -6.24 15.62 -9.32
N HIS A 242 -6.82 16.72 -8.88
CA HIS A 242 -7.08 17.87 -9.75
C HIS A 242 -7.17 19.18 -8.98
N SER A 243 -7.16 20.30 -9.70
CA SER A 243 -7.43 21.63 -9.13
C SER A 243 -8.92 21.95 -9.16
N GLU A 244 -9.44 22.64 -8.13
CA GLU A 244 -10.77 23.29 -8.22
C GLU A 244 -10.73 24.63 -8.97
N ALA A 245 -9.54 25.23 -9.14
CA ALA A 245 -9.41 26.48 -9.87
C ALA A 245 -9.61 26.26 -11.38
N GLY A 246 -10.27 27.19 -12.05
CA GLY A 246 -10.44 27.18 -13.51
C GLY A 246 -11.23 25.99 -14.04
N ASP A 247 -10.53 25.03 -14.61
CA ASP A 247 -11.13 23.90 -15.33
C ASP A 247 -11.50 22.68 -14.46
N GLY A 248 -11.65 22.83 -13.16
CA GLY A 248 -11.96 21.73 -12.23
C GLY A 248 -13.21 20.92 -12.62
N MET A 249 -14.22 21.57 -13.20
CA MET A 249 -15.42 20.88 -13.71
C MET A 249 -15.14 19.95 -14.90
N VAL A 250 -14.09 20.21 -15.68
CA VAL A 250 -13.71 19.38 -16.83
C VAL A 250 -13.31 18.00 -16.35
N PHE A 251 -12.56 17.89 -15.26
CA PHE A 251 -12.14 16.60 -14.69
C PHE A 251 -13.33 15.70 -14.36
N ARG A 252 -14.36 16.22 -13.69
CA ARG A 252 -15.56 15.45 -13.34
C ARG A 252 -16.33 14.99 -14.57
N ARG A 253 -16.47 15.87 -15.56
CA ARG A 253 -17.18 15.57 -16.81
C ARG A 253 -16.45 14.49 -17.60
N VAL A 254 -15.15 14.62 -17.76
CA VAL A 254 -14.29 13.69 -18.50
C VAL A 254 -14.24 12.34 -17.79
N PHE A 255 -14.11 12.31 -16.46
CA PHE A 255 -14.11 11.09 -15.67
C PHE A 255 -15.35 10.23 -15.94
N MET A 256 -16.52 10.87 -15.94
CA MET A 256 -17.79 10.17 -16.23
C MET A 256 -17.93 9.82 -17.73
N ALA A 257 -17.49 10.70 -18.63
CA ALA A 257 -17.57 10.48 -20.07
C ALA A 257 -16.65 9.34 -20.56
N ALA A 258 -15.56 9.08 -19.86
CA ALA A 258 -14.69 7.93 -20.10
C ALA A 258 -15.26 6.58 -19.62
N GLY A 259 -16.40 6.58 -18.91
CA GLY A 259 -17.10 5.36 -18.46
C GLY A 259 -16.90 4.98 -16.99
N PHE A 260 -16.11 5.73 -16.25
CA PHE A 260 -15.93 5.49 -14.82
C PHE A 260 -17.21 5.82 -14.02
N LYS A 261 -17.40 5.12 -12.91
CA LYS A 261 -18.39 5.50 -11.91
C LYS A 261 -17.71 6.46 -10.93
N LEU A 262 -18.12 7.72 -10.92
CA LEU A 262 -17.73 8.65 -9.87
C LEU A 262 -18.47 8.28 -8.57
N ALA A 263 -17.72 8.05 -7.49
CA ALA A 263 -18.23 7.62 -6.19
C ALA A 263 -18.09 8.70 -5.13
N ALA A 264 -16.94 9.38 -5.08
CA ALA A 264 -16.66 10.44 -4.11
C ALA A 264 -15.67 11.45 -4.69
N CYS A 265 -15.61 12.61 -4.06
CA CYS A 265 -14.52 13.57 -4.17
C CYS A 265 -13.88 13.65 -2.79
N LEU A 266 -12.62 13.23 -2.70
CA LEU A 266 -11.82 13.36 -1.49
C LEU A 266 -11.19 14.75 -1.48
N ILE A 267 -11.00 15.33 -0.33
CA ILE A 267 -10.37 16.64 -0.15
C ILE A 267 -9.07 16.45 0.62
N TRP A 268 -7.94 16.61 -0.05
CA TRP A 268 -6.66 16.67 0.62
C TRP A 268 -6.38 18.10 1.08
N ARG A 269 -6.34 18.31 2.39
CA ARG A 269 -6.01 19.61 3.00
C ARG A 269 -4.49 19.76 3.04
N LYS A 270 -4.01 20.91 2.57
CA LYS A 270 -2.61 21.33 2.67
C LYS A 270 -2.35 22.06 3.98
N GLN A 271 -1.16 21.96 4.54
CA GLN A 271 -0.76 22.69 5.75
C GLN A 271 -0.81 24.21 5.56
N THR A 272 -0.43 24.66 4.36
CA THR A 272 -0.39 26.09 4.02
C THR A 272 -1.31 26.41 2.85
N ALA A 273 -2.02 27.51 2.94
CA ALA A 273 -2.77 28.04 1.81
C ALA A 273 -1.84 28.52 0.71
N VAL A 274 -2.24 28.29 -0.55
CA VAL A 274 -1.55 28.84 -1.72
C VAL A 274 -2.06 30.27 -1.92
N LEU A 275 -1.18 31.25 -1.70
CA LEU A 275 -1.49 32.65 -1.94
C LEU A 275 -1.76 32.87 -3.44
N GLY A 276 -2.96 33.31 -3.77
CA GLY A 276 -3.42 33.63 -5.12
C GLY A 276 -3.98 35.05 -5.20
N ARG A 277 -4.43 35.47 -6.39
CA ARG A 277 -5.07 36.77 -6.61
C ARG A 277 -6.58 36.75 -6.34
N GLY A 278 -7.15 35.61 -5.92
CA GLY A 278 -8.57 35.48 -5.58
C GLY A 278 -8.88 35.94 -4.17
N ASP A 279 -10.18 36.12 -3.88
CA ASP A 279 -10.68 36.51 -2.55
C ASP A 279 -10.47 35.38 -1.52
N TYR A 280 -10.41 34.13 -1.97
CA TYR A 280 -10.13 32.96 -1.14
C TYR A 280 -8.85 32.27 -1.59
N HIS A 281 -8.05 31.81 -0.62
CA HIS A 281 -6.81 31.10 -0.87
C HIS A 281 -7.05 29.59 -0.73
N PHE A 282 -6.68 28.84 -1.78
CA PHE A 282 -6.85 27.39 -1.79
C PHE A 282 -5.90 26.71 -0.79
N GLN A 283 -6.47 26.01 0.18
CA GLN A 283 -5.73 25.19 1.16
C GLN A 283 -6.00 23.69 0.97
N HIS A 284 -6.55 23.32 -0.16
CA HIS A 284 -6.87 21.91 -0.43
C HIS A 284 -6.69 21.58 -1.91
N GLU A 285 -6.61 20.28 -2.18
CA GLU A 285 -6.72 19.71 -3.52
C GLU A 285 -7.78 18.61 -3.51
N PRO A 286 -8.72 18.62 -4.46
CA PRO A 286 -9.69 17.55 -4.62
C PRO A 286 -9.09 16.35 -5.34
N ILE A 287 -9.56 15.14 -4.98
CA ILE A 287 -9.19 13.88 -5.61
C ILE A 287 -10.48 13.14 -5.95
N LEU A 288 -10.77 12.97 -7.23
CA LEU A 288 -11.89 12.16 -7.68
C LEU A 288 -11.62 10.70 -7.37
N TYR A 289 -12.57 10.03 -6.74
CA TYR A 289 -12.55 8.60 -6.50
C TYR A 289 -13.70 7.91 -7.19
N GLY A 290 -13.41 6.79 -7.82
CA GLY A 290 -14.39 5.96 -8.46
C GLY A 290 -13.80 4.63 -8.91
N TRP A 291 -14.48 3.94 -9.83
CA TRP A 291 -14.01 2.66 -10.38
C TRP A 291 -14.54 2.39 -11.79
N ARG A 292 -13.88 1.47 -12.49
CA ARG A 292 -14.38 0.95 -13.76
C ARG A 292 -15.64 0.12 -13.53
N ARG A 293 -16.71 0.40 -14.27
CA ARG A 293 -17.96 -0.38 -14.25
C ARG A 293 -17.72 -1.80 -14.78
N GLY A 294 -18.67 -2.71 -14.54
CA GLY A 294 -18.65 -4.08 -15.06
C GLY A 294 -18.43 -5.16 -14.02
N ALA A 295 -18.00 -4.81 -12.80
CA ALA A 295 -17.91 -5.68 -11.63
C ALA A 295 -18.13 -4.89 -10.34
N SER A 296 -18.30 -5.60 -9.21
CA SER A 296 -18.28 -4.99 -7.88
C SER A 296 -16.92 -4.31 -7.65
N HIS A 297 -16.92 -3.11 -7.06
CA HIS A 297 -15.68 -2.43 -6.74
C HIS A 297 -14.87 -3.23 -5.71
N ARG A 298 -13.56 -3.18 -5.86
CA ARG A 298 -12.62 -3.85 -4.98
C ARG A 298 -12.14 -2.87 -3.92
N TRP A 299 -12.44 -3.17 -2.67
CA TRP A 299 -12.07 -2.35 -1.53
C TRP A 299 -11.37 -3.19 -0.49
N TYR A 300 -10.15 -2.82 -0.15
CA TYR A 300 -9.28 -3.52 0.80
C TYR A 300 -9.16 -2.76 2.13
N GLY A 301 -9.48 -1.46 2.12
CA GLY A 301 -9.51 -0.63 3.30
C GLY A 301 -10.70 -0.93 4.22
N ASN A 302 -10.71 -0.31 5.39
CA ASN A 302 -11.86 -0.37 6.30
C ASN A 302 -13.02 0.51 5.79
N ARG A 303 -14.22 0.36 6.38
CA ARG A 303 -15.40 1.19 6.06
C ARG A 303 -15.45 2.50 6.84
N LYS A 304 -14.39 2.84 7.56
CA LYS A 304 -14.28 4.06 8.37
C LYS A 304 -13.57 5.20 7.60
N GLN A 305 -13.16 4.98 6.35
CA GLN A 305 -12.51 6.00 5.52
C GLN A 305 -13.46 7.15 5.22
N ARG A 306 -12.94 8.37 5.28
CA ARG A 306 -13.72 9.59 5.11
C ARG A 306 -13.22 10.39 3.90
N THR A 307 -14.02 11.34 3.43
CA THR A 307 -13.74 12.13 2.21
C THR A 307 -12.86 13.35 2.46
N LEU A 308 -12.69 13.78 3.69
CA LEU A 308 -11.77 14.85 4.06
C LEU A 308 -10.48 14.24 4.60
N LEU A 309 -9.35 14.67 4.01
CA LEU A 309 -8.01 14.13 4.24
C LEU A 309 -7.17 15.22 4.90
N GLU A 310 -6.95 15.16 6.20
CA GLU A 310 -6.12 16.12 6.96
C GLU A 310 -4.86 15.43 7.48
N THR A 311 -3.79 16.21 7.61
CA THR A 311 -2.53 15.86 8.26
C THR A 311 -2.40 16.72 9.52
N ASP A 312 -2.18 16.16 10.65
CA ASP A 312 -2.05 16.68 12.01
C ASP A 312 -3.35 16.79 12.80
N LEU A 313 -3.62 15.72 13.56
CA LEU A 313 -4.12 15.94 14.90
C LEU A 313 -2.98 16.65 15.67
N PRO A 314 -3.26 17.75 16.34
CA PRO A 314 -2.30 18.36 17.27
C PRO A 314 -1.84 17.27 18.22
N GLY A 315 -0.54 17.01 18.23
CA GLY A 315 0.03 15.87 18.94
C GLY A 315 -0.48 15.83 20.38
N LEU A 316 -1.19 14.77 20.72
CA LEU A 316 -1.51 14.45 22.09
C LEU A 316 -0.16 14.16 22.76
N ARG A 317 0.23 15.00 23.72
CA ARG A 317 1.48 14.84 24.47
C ARG A 317 1.17 14.48 25.91
N GLU A 318 1.72 13.39 26.36
CA GLU A 318 1.80 13.09 27.77
C GLU A 318 2.82 14.04 28.43
N MET A 319 2.40 14.69 29.50
CA MET A 319 3.24 15.60 30.27
C MET A 319 3.86 14.84 31.45
N GLU A 320 4.98 15.37 31.99
CA GLU A 320 5.69 14.76 33.12
C GLU A 320 4.82 14.59 34.38
N ASP A 321 3.70 15.32 34.48
CA ASP A 321 2.72 15.23 35.55
C ASP A 321 1.60 14.21 35.30
N GLY A 322 1.69 13.39 34.23
CA GLY A 322 0.69 12.38 33.85
C GLY A 322 -0.57 12.98 33.21
N THR A 323 -0.60 14.27 32.91
CA THR A 323 -1.68 14.88 32.14
C THR A 323 -1.38 14.83 30.65
N TRP A 324 -2.44 14.86 29.82
CA TRP A 324 -2.30 14.90 28.39
C TRP A 324 -2.65 16.30 27.86
N GLN A 325 -1.86 16.81 26.93
CA GLN A 325 -2.11 18.08 26.27
C GLN A 325 -2.30 17.89 24.78
N PHE A 326 -3.28 18.61 24.20
CA PHE A 326 -3.45 18.71 22.76
C PHE A 326 -3.87 20.15 22.36
N CYS A 327 -3.53 20.52 21.14
CA CYS A 327 -3.91 21.80 20.58
C CYS A 327 -4.99 21.59 19.51
N LEU A 328 -6.15 22.22 19.64
CA LEU A 328 -7.22 22.20 18.66
C LEU A 328 -7.57 23.65 18.30
N GLU A 329 -7.62 23.98 17.00
CA GLU A 329 -7.94 25.33 16.51
C GLU A 329 -7.14 26.47 17.19
N ASN A 330 -5.82 26.29 17.31
CA ASN A 330 -4.91 27.19 18.03
C ASN A 330 -5.22 27.40 19.55
N ARG A 331 -6.00 26.49 20.14
CA ARG A 331 -6.25 26.46 21.58
C ARG A 331 -5.63 25.25 22.20
N LEU A 332 -4.90 25.46 23.28
CA LEU A 332 -4.29 24.38 24.06
C LEU A 332 -5.31 23.83 25.06
N TYR A 333 -5.53 22.51 25.00
CA TYR A 333 -6.39 21.78 25.92
C TYR A 333 -5.55 20.86 26.79
N ARG A 334 -5.95 20.71 28.06
CA ARG A 334 -5.36 19.74 28.98
C ARG A 334 -6.43 18.74 29.38
N LEU A 335 -6.11 17.46 29.28
CA LEU A 335 -6.95 16.39 29.78
C LEU A 335 -6.44 15.94 31.15
N THR A 336 -7.34 15.90 32.12
CA THR A 336 -7.05 15.43 33.49
C THR A 336 -8.10 14.43 33.91
N GLY A 337 -7.69 13.28 34.50
CA GLY A 337 -8.63 12.27 35.01
C GLY A 337 -7.92 10.96 35.32
N GLU A 338 -8.50 10.16 36.22
CA GLU A 338 -7.92 8.87 36.68
C GLU A 338 -8.11 7.69 35.68
N ALA A 339 -8.90 7.86 34.63
CA ALA A 339 -9.07 6.86 33.57
C ALA A 339 -9.53 7.57 32.28
N LEU A 340 -8.57 7.99 31.47
CA LEU A 340 -8.83 8.43 30.10
C LEU A 340 -8.75 7.23 29.16
N CYS A 341 -9.91 6.77 28.67
CA CYS A 341 -9.97 5.93 27.50
C CYS A 341 -9.96 6.87 26.29
N VAL A 342 -8.83 7.03 25.62
CA VAL A 342 -8.74 7.72 24.33
C VAL A 342 -9.03 6.65 23.27
N GLU A 343 -10.28 6.48 22.88
CA GLU A 343 -10.56 5.81 21.62
C GLU A 343 -10.20 6.77 20.50
N GLU A 344 -9.30 6.35 19.63
CA GLU A 344 -9.10 7.01 18.34
C GLU A 344 -10.40 6.91 17.55
N LEU A 345 -11.18 7.98 17.61
CA LEU A 345 -12.30 8.14 16.70
C LEU A 345 -11.71 8.41 15.33
N PRO A 346 -11.91 7.56 14.33
CA PRO A 346 -11.34 7.75 13.01
C PRO A 346 -11.87 9.06 12.43
N THR A 347 -10.98 10.06 12.36
CA THR A 347 -11.31 11.35 11.79
C THR A 347 -11.37 11.28 10.27
N SER A 348 -12.22 12.14 9.68
CA SER A 348 -12.45 12.23 8.23
C SER A 348 -11.34 12.92 7.45
N ILE A 349 -10.29 13.26 8.09
CA ILE A 349 -9.30 14.21 7.62
C ILE A 349 -7.96 13.46 7.65
N ILE A 350 -7.33 13.26 6.47
CA ILE A 350 -5.98 12.75 6.38
C ILE A 350 -5.06 13.95 6.31
N ASP A 351 -4.24 14.10 7.31
CA ASP A 351 -3.15 15.04 7.33
C ASP A 351 -1.86 14.30 6.94
N VAL A 352 -1.25 14.63 5.80
CA VAL A 352 0.06 14.16 5.39
C VAL A 352 0.96 15.39 5.29
N PRO A 353 2.00 15.53 6.12
CA PRO A 353 2.91 16.67 6.03
C PRO A 353 3.50 16.75 4.62
N ARG A 354 3.54 17.97 4.09
CA ARG A 354 4.32 18.21 2.88
C ARG A 354 5.80 18.12 3.28
N PRO A 355 6.66 17.42 2.51
CA PRO A 355 8.10 17.40 2.78
C PRO A 355 8.62 18.84 2.93
N ALA A 356 9.30 19.12 4.03
CA ALA A 356 9.70 20.47 4.43
C ALA A 356 10.69 21.15 3.47
N LYS A 357 11.27 20.42 2.51
CA LYS A 357 12.29 20.91 1.55
C LYS A 357 12.16 20.25 0.18
N SER A 358 11.15 20.60 -0.61
CA SER A 358 11.21 20.40 -2.05
C SER A 358 11.13 21.75 -2.75
N GLU A 359 12.24 22.47 -2.81
CA GLU A 359 12.37 23.65 -3.69
C GLU A 359 12.32 23.27 -5.18
N LEU A 360 12.45 21.98 -5.50
CA LEU A 360 12.61 21.43 -6.84
C LEU A 360 11.32 20.95 -7.49
N HIS A 361 10.29 20.58 -6.69
CA HIS A 361 9.01 20.08 -7.19
C HIS A 361 7.81 20.61 -6.39
N PRO A 362 7.30 21.79 -6.75
CA PRO A 362 6.21 22.44 -5.99
C PRO A 362 4.84 21.75 -6.10
N THR A 363 4.69 20.77 -7.00
CA THR A 363 3.43 20.03 -7.23
C THR A 363 3.45 18.58 -6.80
N MET A 364 4.55 18.13 -6.16
CA MET A 364 4.68 16.73 -5.73
C MET A 364 3.62 16.34 -4.68
N LYS A 365 3.00 15.18 -4.87
CA LYS A 365 2.12 14.57 -3.87
C LYS A 365 2.96 13.74 -2.89
N PRO A 366 2.71 13.87 -1.57
CA PRO A 366 3.39 13.06 -0.56
C PRO A 366 3.17 11.55 -0.81
N VAL A 367 4.22 10.77 -0.60
CA VAL A 367 4.16 9.31 -0.74
C VAL A 367 3.09 8.72 0.19
N ALA A 368 3.03 9.16 1.44
CA ALA A 368 2.05 8.70 2.43
C ALA A 368 0.58 8.93 2.01
N LEU A 369 0.29 10.01 1.27
CA LEU A 369 -1.04 10.22 0.71
C LEU A 369 -1.39 9.12 -0.31
N ILE A 370 -0.46 8.79 -1.19
CA ILE A 370 -0.65 7.79 -2.23
C ILE A 370 -0.71 6.38 -1.62
N GLU A 371 0.13 6.07 -0.63
CA GLU A 371 0.14 4.81 0.11
C GLU A 371 -1.26 4.46 0.64
N ARG A 372 -1.94 5.43 1.22
CA ARG A 372 -3.30 5.22 1.72
C ARG A 372 -4.29 4.84 0.63
N MET A 373 -4.20 5.46 -0.55
CA MET A 373 -5.07 5.12 -1.69
C MET A 373 -4.71 3.74 -2.25
N VAL A 374 -3.42 3.42 -2.34
CA VAL A 374 -2.88 2.14 -2.79
C VAL A 374 -3.33 1.01 -1.85
N ALA A 375 -3.20 1.17 -0.54
CA ALA A 375 -3.66 0.19 0.44
C ALA A 375 -5.18 -0.04 0.38
N ASN A 376 -5.96 1.01 0.19
CA ASN A 376 -7.42 0.93 0.14
C ASN A 376 -7.94 0.22 -1.11
N SER A 377 -7.27 0.32 -2.26
CA SER A 377 -7.85 -0.06 -3.57
C SER A 377 -7.02 -1.04 -4.38
N SER A 378 -5.91 -1.57 -3.85
CA SER A 378 -5.11 -2.62 -4.50
C SER A 378 -4.74 -3.75 -3.53
N PRO A 379 -4.69 -5.01 -4.01
CA PRO A 379 -4.16 -6.11 -3.20
C PRO A 379 -2.63 -6.01 -3.11
N ARG A 380 -2.01 -6.68 -2.13
CA ARG A 380 -0.55 -6.89 -2.14
C ARG A 380 -0.14 -7.66 -3.39
N GLY A 381 1.03 -7.32 -3.95
CA GLY A 381 1.45 -7.83 -5.26
C GLY A 381 0.66 -7.29 -6.45
N GLY A 382 -0.40 -6.50 -6.22
CA GLY A 382 -1.26 -5.94 -7.26
C GLY A 382 -0.56 -4.91 -8.15
N LEU A 383 -1.12 -4.67 -9.34
CA LEU A 383 -0.62 -3.71 -10.31
C LEU A 383 -1.29 -2.34 -10.13
N VAL A 384 -0.48 -1.32 -9.87
CA VAL A 384 -0.92 0.07 -9.70
C VAL A 384 -0.41 0.90 -10.87
N GLY A 385 -1.31 1.57 -11.59
CA GLY A 385 -0.96 2.45 -12.71
C GLY A 385 -0.87 3.92 -12.31
N ASP A 386 0.08 4.63 -12.91
CA ASP A 386 0.13 6.08 -12.91
C ASP A 386 0.55 6.57 -14.28
N PHE A 387 -0.31 7.35 -14.91
CA PHE A 387 -0.13 7.81 -16.29
C PHE A 387 0.56 9.18 -16.38
N PHE A 388 0.91 9.77 -15.24
CA PHE A 388 1.66 11.02 -15.10
C PHE A 388 2.64 10.87 -13.94
N GLY A 389 3.72 10.08 -14.18
CA GLY A 389 4.64 9.63 -13.14
C GLY A 389 5.33 10.75 -12.36
N GLY A 390 5.57 11.90 -13.01
CA GLY A 390 6.16 13.08 -12.40
C GLY A 390 7.48 12.77 -11.70
N SER A 391 7.52 12.94 -10.37
CA SER A 391 8.69 12.59 -9.55
C SER A 391 8.73 11.14 -9.07
N GLY A 392 7.71 10.31 -9.38
CA GLY A 392 7.67 8.90 -9.02
C GLY A 392 7.10 8.58 -7.63
N SER A 393 6.33 9.47 -7.02
CA SER A 393 5.76 9.22 -5.68
C SER A 393 4.88 7.96 -5.65
N THR A 394 4.18 7.64 -6.75
CA THR A 394 3.39 6.41 -6.89
C THR A 394 4.26 5.16 -6.88
N LEU A 395 5.42 5.21 -7.52
CA LEU A 395 6.38 4.09 -7.50
C LEU A 395 6.90 3.85 -6.08
N MET A 396 7.26 4.93 -5.36
CA MET A 396 7.74 4.84 -3.98
C MET A 396 6.69 4.25 -3.04
N ALA A 397 5.43 4.67 -3.18
CA ALA A 397 4.31 4.10 -2.42
C ALA A 397 4.14 2.60 -2.72
N CYS A 398 4.24 2.19 -3.98
CA CYS A 398 4.15 0.78 -4.39
C CYS A 398 5.31 -0.05 -3.86
N GLU A 399 6.55 0.48 -3.91
CA GLU A 399 7.74 -0.18 -3.37
C GLU A 399 7.56 -0.48 -1.88
N ARG A 400 7.18 0.52 -1.11
CA ARG A 400 7.00 0.39 0.34
C ARG A 400 5.90 -0.60 0.73
N LEU A 401 4.80 -0.60 0.00
CA LEU A 401 3.64 -1.45 0.29
C LEU A 401 3.66 -2.82 -0.43
N GLY A 402 4.71 -3.17 -1.16
CA GLY A 402 4.80 -4.44 -1.87
C GLY A 402 3.79 -4.58 -3.02
N ARG A 403 3.55 -3.49 -3.77
CA ARG A 403 2.79 -3.48 -5.02
C ARG A 403 3.74 -3.31 -6.20
N SER A 404 3.27 -3.55 -7.42
CA SER A 404 4.03 -3.37 -8.65
C SER A 404 3.50 -2.14 -9.40
N ALA A 405 4.32 -1.10 -9.53
CA ALA A 405 3.96 0.10 -10.26
C ALA A 405 4.11 -0.07 -11.78
N ARG A 406 3.23 0.57 -12.52
CA ARG A 406 3.28 0.75 -13.97
C ARG A 406 3.14 2.24 -14.26
N LEU A 407 4.28 2.91 -14.46
CA LEU A 407 4.33 4.36 -14.61
C LEU A 407 4.56 4.75 -16.05
N MET A 408 3.88 5.82 -16.48
CA MET A 408 4.16 6.52 -17.73
C MET A 408 4.54 7.96 -17.40
N GLU A 409 5.65 8.41 -17.99
CA GLU A 409 6.12 9.80 -17.86
C GLU A 409 6.51 10.32 -19.24
N PHE A 410 6.01 11.51 -19.59
CA PHE A 410 6.21 12.08 -20.93
C PHE A 410 7.57 12.78 -21.07
N ASP A 411 8.09 13.37 -20.01
CA ASP A 411 9.37 14.09 -20.05
C ASP A 411 10.52 13.16 -19.68
N PRO A 412 11.48 12.90 -20.58
CA PRO A 412 12.64 12.04 -20.30
C PRO A 412 13.43 12.44 -19.05
N ARG A 413 13.47 13.75 -18.71
CA ARG A 413 14.15 14.24 -17.52
C ARG A 413 13.49 13.74 -16.22
N TYR A 414 12.15 13.73 -16.20
CA TYR A 414 11.39 13.22 -15.07
C TYR A 414 11.36 11.69 -15.04
N ALA A 415 11.33 11.03 -16.18
CA ALA A 415 11.54 9.60 -16.24
C ALA A 415 12.90 9.19 -15.64
N GLU A 416 13.96 9.94 -15.90
CA GLU A 416 15.26 9.74 -15.26
C GLU A 416 15.24 10.05 -13.76
N VAL A 417 14.53 11.08 -13.31
CA VAL A 417 14.34 11.37 -11.87
C VAL A 417 13.70 10.18 -11.15
N ILE A 418 12.69 9.55 -11.75
CA ILE A 418 12.02 8.36 -11.19
C ILE A 418 13.04 7.22 -11.01
N ILE A 419 13.87 6.95 -12.02
CA ILE A 419 14.88 5.90 -11.97
C ILE A 419 15.89 6.16 -10.85
N ARG A 420 16.49 7.37 -10.82
CA ARG A 420 17.46 7.76 -9.81
C ARG A 420 16.89 7.68 -8.40
N ARG A 421 15.71 8.24 -8.16
CA ARG A 421 15.00 8.19 -6.88
C ARG A 421 14.81 6.77 -6.39
N TRP A 422 14.36 5.86 -7.26
CA TRP A 422 14.17 4.46 -6.90
C TRP A 422 15.50 3.75 -6.59
N GLN A 423 16.54 3.98 -7.42
CA GLN A 423 17.87 3.42 -7.16
C GLN A 423 18.47 3.95 -5.85
N ASP A 424 18.36 5.25 -5.61
CA ASP A 424 18.86 5.88 -4.38
C ASP A 424 18.14 5.31 -3.14
N TYR A 425 16.84 5.06 -3.25
CA TYR A 425 16.03 4.52 -2.15
C TYR A 425 16.33 3.05 -1.88
N THR A 426 16.34 2.22 -2.92
CA THR A 426 16.40 0.76 -2.80
C THR A 426 17.82 0.20 -2.82
N GLY A 427 18.78 0.92 -3.41
CA GLY A 427 20.11 0.42 -3.72
C GLY A 427 20.19 -0.54 -4.91
N ALA A 428 19.05 -0.83 -5.55
CA ALA A 428 18.97 -1.73 -6.69
C ALA A 428 19.24 -1.01 -8.02
N GLN A 429 19.51 -1.77 -9.10
CA GLN A 429 19.80 -1.21 -10.42
C GLN A 429 18.60 -1.29 -11.35
N ALA A 430 18.28 -0.20 -12.02
CA ALA A 430 17.30 -0.16 -13.10
C ALA A 430 17.91 -0.66 -14.41
N VAL A 431 17.11 -1.37 -15.21
CA VAL A 431 17.57 -2.01 -16.46
C VAL A 431 16.63 -1.61 -17.60
N ARG A 432 17.23 -1.20 -18.74
CA ARG A 432 16.45 -0.91 -19.94
C ARG A 432 15.93 -2.22 -20.56
N GLU A 433 14.62 -2.28 -20.82
CA GLU A 433 13.97 -3.53 -21.26
C GLU A 433 14.48 -4.04 -22.61
N SER A 434 14.80 -3.13 -23.54
CA SER A 434 15.11 -3.46 -24.94
C SER A 434 16.43 -4.23 -25.13
N ASP A 435 17.42 -4.02 -24.26
CA ASP A 435 18.78 -4.55 -24.42
C ASP A 435 19.44 -5.00 -23.11
N GLY A 436 18.78 -4.82 -21.97
CA GLY A 436 19.29 -5.25 -20.68
C GLY A 436 20.39 -4.34 -20.10
N VAL A 437 20.63 -3.18 -20.69
CA VAL A 437 21.67 -2.23 -20.21
C VAL A 437 21.26 -1.62 -18.89
N GLN A 438 22.17 -1.61 -17.91
CA GLN A 438 21.94 -0.98 -16.62
C GLN A 438 22.00 0.55 -16.74
N PHE A 439 21.19 1.25 -15.98
CA PHE A 439 21.14 2.71 -16.00
C PHE A 439 22.48 3.35 -15.63
N ALA A 440 23.20 2.78 -14.64
CA ALA A 440 24.51 3.26 -14.22
C ALA A 440 25.56 3.24 -15.36
N GLU A 441 25.51 2.25 -16.25
CA GLU A 441 26.43 2.16 -17.42
C GLU A 441 26.23 3.33 -18.38
N LEU A 442 24.98 3.78 -18.58
CA LEU A 442 24.66 4.90 -19.46
C LEU A 442 25.06 6.26 -18.86
N CYS A 443 25.04 6.36 -17.53
CA CYS A 443 25.48 7.56 -16.82
C CYS A 443 27.01 7.73 -16.73
N GLY A 444 27.78 6.73 -17.17
CA GLY A 444 29.24 6.73 -17.02
C GLY A 444 29.72 6.47 -15.58
N GLU A 445 28.81 6.02 -14.70
CA GLU A 445 29.09 5.71 -13.29
C GLU A 445 29.54 4.24 -13.08
N GLY A 446 29.62 3.47 -14.16
CA GLY A 446 29.95 2.03 -14.16
C GLY A 446 31.43 1.67 -14.02
N ALA A 447 32.30 2.56 -13.56
CA ALA A 447 33.74 2.30 -13.43
C ALA A 447 34.30 2.78 -12.10
N VAL A 448 33.74 2.36 -10.97
CA VAL A 448 34.48 2.31 -9.69
C VAL A 448 34.09 1.01 -8.99
N MET A 449 34.96 -0.02 -9.20
CA MET A 449 35.00 -1.17 -8.30
C MET A 449 35.80 -0.84 -7.06
#